data_15b6bd232015e56ed3e4850f2b3164da
#
_entry.id   15b6bd232015e56ed3e4850f2b3164da
#
_cell.length_a   1.000
_cell.length_b   1.000
_cell.length_c   1.000
_cell.angle_alpha   90.00
_cell.angle_beta   90.00
_cell.angle_gamma   90.00
#
_symmetry.space_group_name_H-M   'P 1'
#
loop_
_entity.id
_entity.type
_entity.pdbx_description
1 polymer ?
#
loop_
_entity_poly.entity_id
_entity_poly.type
_entity_poly.pdbx_seq_one_letter_code
_entity_poly.pdbx_strand_id
1 'polypeptide(L)'
;MSTTYIELVVIMDKDANYEVKDINLAGQGFLNLEIAESRMQALMKVKQRFAKEKPLKGIRIGMALHVTKETGVLVRILIAAGADVAITGCNPLSTQDDVAAALAQEGIKVWAYKGETKEDYYRYLNNVIAFKQNITIDDG
;
A
#
# COMPACT_ATOMS: atom_id res chain seq x y z
N MET A 1 -17.83 -26.70 -16.56
CA MET A 1 -18.32 -25.35 -16.20
C MET A 1 -17.60 -24.76 -14.99
N SER A 2 -17.22 -25.55 -13.99
CA SER A 2 -16.47 -25.06 -12.81
C SER A 2 -15.02 -24.70 -13.10
N THR A 3 -14.37 -25.35 -14.06
CA THR A 3 -12.97 -25.14 -14.42
C THR A 3 -12.72 -23.75 -15.03
N THR A 4 -13.64 -23.25 -15.85
CA THR A 4 -13.52 -21.93 -16.51
C THR A 4 -13.65 -20.79 -15.52
N TYR A 5 -14.47 -20.95 -14.47
CA TYR A 5 -14.66 -19.94 -13.44
C TYR A 5 -13.45 -19.85 -12.51
N ILE A 6 -12.85 -20.99 -12.15
CA ILE A 6 -11.65 -21.08 -11.33
C ILE A 6 -10.43 -20.53 -12.10
N GLU A 7 -10.34 -20.83 -13.41
CA GLU A 7 -9.27 -20.26 -14.25
C GLU A 7 -9.42 -18.76 -14.44
N LEU A 8 -10.64 -18.22 -14.55
CA LEU A 8 -10.89 -16.78 -14.62
C LEU A 8 -10.53 -16.07 -13.32
N VAL A 9 -10.87 -16.63 -12.16
CA VAL A 9 -10.54 -16.12 -10.84
C VAL A 9 -9.02 -16.14 -10.62
N VAL A 10 -8.35 -17.22 -11.03
CA VAL A 10 -6.88 -17.35 -10.95
C VAL A 10 -6.16 -16.39 -11.92
N ILE A 11 -6.75 -16.13 -13.09
CA ILE A 11 -6.20 -15.15 -14.06
C ILE A 11 -6.40 -13.71 -13.55
N MET A 12 -7.53 -13.42 -12.92
CA MET A 12 -7.77 -12.09 -12.32
C MET A 12 -6.85 -11.82 -11.12
N ASP A 13 -6.47 -12.85 -10.35
CA ASP A 13 -5.51 -12.71 -9.23
C ASP A 13 -4.06 -12.51 -9.70
N LYS A 14 -3.70 -12.95 -10.89
CA LYS A 14 -2.32 -12.78 -11.41
C LYS A 14 -2.00 -11.35 -11.87
N ASP A 15 -3.01 -10.55 -12.17
CA ASP A 15 -2.87 -9.16 -12.59
C ASP A 15 -3.19 -8.15 -11.47
N ALA A 16 -3.58 -8.61 -10.29
CA ALA A 16 -3.86 -7.74 -9.17
C ALA A 16 -2.56 -7.15 -8.61
N ASN A 17 -2.43 -5.82 -8.70
CA ASN A 17 -1.32 -5.06 -8.12
C ASN A 17 -1.40 -4.99 -6.58
N TYR A 18 -2.15 -5.87 -5.95
CA TYR A 18 -2.29 -5.94 -4.50
C TYR A 18 -2.70 -7.33 -4.01
N GLU A 19 -2.41 -7.60 -2.76
CA GLU A 19 -2.95 -8.73 -2.00
C GLU A 19 -3.19 -8.27 -0.56
N VAL A 20 -4.45 -8.23 -0.15
CA VAL A 20 -4.88 -7.75 1.17
C VAL A 20 -5.86 -8.76 1.78
N LYS A 21 -6.14 -8.63 3.08
CA LYS A 21 -7.03 -9.55 3.80
C LYS A 21 -8.43 -9.61 3.20
N ASP A 22 -9.04 -8.45 3.02
CA ASP A 22 -10.38 -8.28 2.46
C ASP A 22 -10.52 -6.85 1.93
N ILE A 23 -10.71 -6.70 0.64
CA ILE A 23 -10.87 -5.39 0.00
C ILE A 23 -12.14 -4.65 0.48
N ASN A 24 -13.15 -5.36 0.96
CA ASN A 24 -14.38 -4.76 1.48
C ASN A 24 -14.17 -3.98 2.77
N LEU A 25 -13.03 -4.12 3.44
CA LEU A 25 -12.66 -3.32 4.61
C LEU A 25 -12.24 -1.88 4.25
N ALA A 26 -12.09 -1.55 2.98
CA ALA A 26 -11.59 -0.26 2.52
C ALA A 26 -12.39 0.94 3.05
N GLY A 27 -13.72 0.81 3.18
CA GLY A 27 -14.56 1.89 3.73
C GLY A 27 -14.13 2.33 5.13
N GLN A 28 -13.86 1.37 6.01
CA GLN A 28 -13.34 1.65 7.36
C GLN A 28 -11.92 2.21 7.29
N GLY A 29 -11.09 1.70 6.38
CA GLY A 29 -9.74 2.17 6.16
C GLY A 29 -9.70 3.64 5.74
N PHE A 30 -10.59 4.08 4.85
CA PHE A 30 -10.70 5.49 4.47
C PHE A 30 -11.02 6.39 5.66
N LEU A 31 -11.95 6.00 6.52
CA LEU A 31 -12.27 6.75 7.74
C LEU A 31 -11.06 6.86 8.67
N ASN A 32 -10.34 5.78 8.87
CA ASN A 32 -9.14 5.78 9.71
C ASN A 32 -8.01 6.63 9.12
N LEU A 33 -7.83 6.63 7.80
CA LEU A 33 -6.89 7.51 7.11
C LEU A 33 -7.27 8.99 7.29
N GLU A 34 -8.53 9.35 7.15
CA GLU A 34 -9.02 10.70 7.38
C GLU A 34 -8.79 11.16 8.83
N ILE A 35 -9.03 10.29 9.80
CA ILE A 35 -8.75 10.57 11.22
C ILE A 35 -7.25 10.83 11.44
N ALA A 36 -6.38 10.01 10.84
CA ALA A 36 -4.94 10.20 10.93
C ALA A 36 -4.51 11.53 10.27
N GLU A 37 -4.99 11.82 9.07
CA GLU A 37 -4.73 13.08 8.37
C GLU A 37 -5.14 14.30 9.21
N SER A 38 -6.29 14.26 9.88
CA SER A 38 -6.76 15.36 10.72
C SER A 38 -5.83 15.68 11.90
N ARG A 39 -5.04 14.69 12.32
CA ARG A 39 -4.07 14.84 13.42
C ARG A 39 -2.65 15.17 12.97
N MET A 40 -2.39 15.11 11.67
CA MET A 40 -1.08 15.29 11.05
C MET A 40 -1.03 16.58 10.21
N GLN A 41 -1.44 17.69 10.79
CA GLN A 41 -1.68 18.95 10.07
C GLN A 41 -0.42 19.51 9.39
N ALA A 42 0.76 19.37 10.01
CA ALA A 42 2.01 19.80 9.40
C ALA A 42 2.29 19.01 8.10
N LEU A 43 2.04 17.69 8.12
CA LEU A 43 2.20 16.84 6.93
C LEU A 43 1.13 17.15 5.87
N MET A 44 -0.06 17.56 6.27
CA MET A 44 -1.09 17.98 5.31
C MET A 44 -0.67 19.26 4.54
N LYS A 45 0.02 20.18 5.17
CA LYS A 45 0.63 21.33 4.49
C LYS A 45 1.71 20.92 3.51
N VAL A 46 2.56 19.95 3.89
CA VAL A 46 3.55 19.35 2.99
C VAL A 46 2.87 18.67 1.80
N LYS A 47 1.80 17.90 2.03
CA LYS A 47 1.02 17.24 0.99
C LYS A 47 0.47 18.26 -0.03
N GLN A 48 -0.11 19.36 0.44
CA GLN A 48 -0.63 20.42 -0.42
C GLN A 48 0.46 21.04 -1.30
N ARG A 49 1.62 21.31 -0.71
CA ARG A 49 2.79 21.85 -1.43
C ARG A 49 3.30 20.84 -2.47
N PHE A 50 3.49 19.59 -2.08
CA PHE A 50 4.00 18.53 -2.94
C PHE A 50 3.04 18.17 -4.07
N ALA A 51 1.74 18.28 -3.85
CA ALA A 51 0.73 18.09 -4.89
C ALA A 51 0.86 19.12 -6.03
N LYS A 52 1.33 20.33 -5.72
CA LYS A 52 1.59 21.39 -6.71
C LYS A 52 2.96 21.24 -7.37
N GLU A 53 4.00 21.03 -6.58
CA GLU A 53 5.40 21.00 -7.03
C GLU A 53 5.79 19.70 -7.73
N LYS A 54 5.13 18.57 -7.37
CA LYS A 54 5.46 17.22 -7.89
C LYS A 54 6.94 16.86 -7.81
N PRO A 55 7.59 17.02 -6.64
CA PRO A 55 9.05 16.84 -6.53
C PRO A 55 9.51 15.39 -6.75
N LEU A 56 8.60 14.41 -6.64
CA LEU A 56 8.91 12.99 -6.82
C LEU A 56 8.36 12.41 -8.13
N LYS A 57 8.01 13.27 -9.09
CA LYS A 57 7.53 12.80 -10.39
C LYS A 57 8.53 11.88 -11.06
N GLY A 58 8.05 10.69 -11.46
CA GLY A 58 8.87 9.68 -12.12
C GLY A 58 9.73 8.83 -11.17
N ILE A 59 9.64 9.05 -9.87
CA ILE A 59 10.34 8.27 -8.84
C ILE A 59 9.47 7.09 -8.39
N ARG A 60 10.07 5.90 -8.35
CA ARG A 60 9.46 4.70 -7.76
C ARG A 60 10.00 4.50 -6.36
N ILE A 61 9.10 4.35 -5.39
CA ILE A 61 9.44 4.13 -3.97
C ILE A 61 8.91 2.76 -3.56
N GLY A 62 9.82 1.90 -3.11
CA GLY A 62 9.48 0.63 -2.49
C GLY A 62 9.54 0.74 -0.98
N MET A 63 8.50 0.27 -0.30
CA MET A 63 8.38 0.42 1.15
C MET A 63 8.18 -0.92 1.83
N ALA A 64 8.88 -1.13 2.94
CA ALA A 64 8.65 -2.23 3.88
C ALA A 64 8.50 -1.63 5.28
N LEU A 65 7.27 -1.20 5.61
CA LEU A 65 6.92 -0.51 6.86
C LEU A 65 5.71 -1.18 7.52
N HIS A 66 5.42 -0.79 8.75
CA HIS A 66 4.15 -1.15 9.37
C HIS A 66 3.00 -0.49 8.60
N VAL A 67 2.11 -1.28 8.00
CA VAL A 67 0.99 -0.78 7.22
C VAL A 67 -0.13 -0.33 8.16
N THR A 68 0.08 0.84 8.75
CA THR A 68 -0.84 1.50 9.67
C THR A 68 -1.45 2.74 9.02
N LYS A 69 -2.44 3.34 9.67
CA LYS A 69 -3.06 4.58 9.17
C LYS A 69 -2.06 5.74 9.02
N GLU A 70 -1.09 5.84 9.92
CA GLU A 70 -0.03 6.86 9.85
C GLU A 70 0.88 6.64 8.63
N THR A 71 1.30 5.41 8.40
CA THR A 71 2.04 5.03 7.20
C THR A 71 1.22 5.24 5.93
N GLY A 72 -0.09 4.96 5.99
CA GLY A 72 -1.00 5.23 4.89
C GLY A 72 -1.05 6.72 4.52
N VAL A 73 -1.02 7.61 5.50
CA VAL A 73 -0.90 9.06 5.25
C VAL A 73 0.42 9.39 4.54
N LEU A 74 1.54 8.81 4.98
CA LEU A 74 2.83 8.97 4.30
C LEU A 74 2.75 8.52 2.84
N VAL A 75 2.17 7.35 2.57
CA VAL A 75 1.98 6.85 1.20
C VAL A 75 1.19 7.85 0.35
N ARG A 76 0.08 8.38 0.87
CA ARG A 76 -0.72 9.39 0.17
C ARG A 76 0.05 10.68 -0.13
N ILE A 77 0.95 11.09 0.76
CA ILE A 77 1.82 12.26 0.55
C ILE A 77 2.80 11.99 -0.59
N LEU A 78 3.43 10.82 -0.61
CA LEU A 78 4.37 10.43 -1.66
C LEU A 78 3.69 10.36 -3.04
N ILE A 79 2.48 9.79 -3.09
CA ILE A 79 1.66 9.77 -4.31
C ILE A 79 1.29 11.21 -4.76
N ALA A 80 0.87 12.06 -3.84
CA ALA A 80 0.58 13.47 -4.14
C ALA A 80 1.82 14.20 -4.68
N ALA A 81 3.01 13.84 -4.21
CA ALA A 81 4.30 14.36 -4.69
C ALA A 81 4.70 13.84 -6.09
N GLY A 82 3.93 12.93 -6.67
CA GLY A 82 4.14 12.36 -8.00
C GLY A 82 4.87 11.03 -8.04
N ALA A 83 5.20 10.44 -6.89
CA ALA A 83 5.84 9.12 -6.83
C ALA A 83 4.87 8.00 -7.20
N ASP A 84 5.43 6.92 -7.72
CA ASP A 84 4.76 5.61 -7.77
C ASP A 84 5.24 4.78 -6.58
N VAL A 85 4.34 4.15 -5.83
CA VAL A 85 4.64 3.49 -4.57
C VAL A 85 4.19 2.04 -4.59
N ALA A 86 5.07 1.16 -4.11
CA ALA A 86 4.75 -0.22 -3.76
C ALA A 86 5.09 -0.45 -2.29
N ILE A 87 4.18 -1.04 -1.52
CA ILE A 87 4.35 -1.23 -0.08
C ILE A 87 4.01 -2.65 0.36
N THR A 88 4.80 -3.16 1.30
CA THR A 88 4.52 -4.36 2.08
C THR A 88 4.77 -4.10 3.57
N GLY A 89 4.32 -5.02 4.42
CA GLY A 89 4.60 -4.98 5.85
C GLY A 89 6.04 -5.37 6.19
N CYS A 90 6.61 -4.74 7.19
CA CYS A 90 7.89 -5.14 7.79
C CYS A 90 7.71 -6.13 8.96
N ASN A 91 6.49 -6.41 9.36
CA ASN A 91 6.15 -7.32 10.43
C ASN A 91 4.82 -8.04 10.11
N PRO A 92 4.76 -9.38 10.24
CA PRO A 92 3.56 -10.14 9.86
C PRO A 92 2.31 -9.84 10.68
N LEU A 93 2.43 -9.19 11.83
CA LEU A 93 1.32 -8.97 12.76
C LEU A 93 0.88 -7.51 12.87
N SER A 94 1.58 -6.58 12.25
CA SER A 94 1.35 -5.14 12.47
C SER A 94 0.39 -4.48 11.48
N THR A 95 0.07 -5.13 10.37
CA THR A 95 -0.79 -4.57 9.34
C THR A 95 -2.20 -4.28 9.87
N GLN A 96 -2.70 -3.08 9.61
CA GLN A 96 -4.11 -2.75 9.74
C GLN A 96 -4.81 -3.09 8.43
N ASP A 97 -5.61 -4.16 8.43
CA ASP A 97 -6.18 -4.75 7.21
C ASP A 97 -7.12 -3.79 6.48
N ASP A 98 -7.83 -2.95 7.21
CA ASP A 98 -8.70 -1.92 6.65
C ASP A 98 -7.89 -0.82 5.92
N VAL A 99 -6.76 -0.42 6.47
CA VAL A 99 -5.85 0.54 5.83
C VAL A 99 -5.24 -0.06 4.57
N ALA A 100 -4.76 -1.30 4.62
CA ALA A 100 -4.22 -2.00 3.44
C ALA A 100 -5.28 -2.07 2.33
N ALA A 101 -6.52 -2.40 2.67
CA ALA A 101 -7.64 -2.43 1.73
C ALA A 101 -7.91 -1.05 1.11
N ALA A 102 -7.90 0.02 1.92
CA ALA A 102 -8.12 1.39 1.42
C ALA A 102 -7.03 1.81 0.43
N LEU A 103 -5.76 1.56 0.74
CA LEU A 103 -4.63 1.86 -0.15
C LEU A 103 -4.74 1.07 -1.46
N ALA A 104 -5.10 -0.21 -1.39
CA ALA A 104 -5.31 -1.05 -2.57
C ALA A 104 -6.45 -0.50 -3.45
N GLN A 105 -7.55 -0.07 -2.85
CA GLN A 105 -8.68 0.51 -3.59
C GLN A 105 -8.33 1.86 -4.23
N GLU A 106 -7.39 2.61 -3.67
CA GLU A 106 -6.83 3.82 -4.30
C GLU A 106 -5.89 3.51 -5.48
N GLY A 107 -5.65 2.25 -5.78
CA GLY A 107 -4.78 1.82 -6.89
C GLY A 107 -3.30 1.71 -6.53
N ILE A 108 -2.97 1.74 -5.24
CA ILE A 108 -1.59 1.61 -4.76
C ILE A 108 -1.23 0.12 -4.73
N LYS A 109 0.02 -0.21 -5.09
CA LYS A 109 0.54 -1.56 -5.00
C LYS A 109 0.80 -1.93 -3.54
N VAL A 110 -0.06 -2.77 -2.97
CA VAL A 110 -0.03 -3.16 -1.55
C VAL A 110 -0.08 -4.67 -1.41
N TRP A 111 0.89 -5.23 -0.73
CA TRP A 111 0.89 -6.65 -0.37
C TRP A 111 1.09 -6.74 1.14
N ALA A 112 0.01 -6.85 1.89
CA ALA A 112 0.06 -6.96 3.34
C ALA A 112 -1.27 -7.40 3.92
N TYR A 113 -1.24 -8.30 4.89
CA TYR A 113 -2.36 -8.60 5.76
C TYR A 113 -1.86 -9.03 7.15
N LYS A 114 -2.68 -8.83 8.16
CA LYS A 114 -2.33 -9.22 9.52
C LYS A 114 -2.38 -10.74 9.68
N GLY A 115 -1.30 -11.31 10.16
CA GLY A 115 -1.15 -12.75 10.33
C GLY A 115 -0.64 -13.46 9.07
N GLU A 116 0.07 -12.75 8.20
CA GLU A 116 0.67 -13.35 7.01
C GLU A 116 1.64 -14.47 7.36
N THR A 117 1.68 -15.48 6.51
CA THR A 117 2.62 -16.59 6.64
C THR A 117 4.04 -16.14 6.33
N LYS A 118 5.04 -16.93 6.74
CA LYS A 118 6.44 -16.66 6.40
C LYS A 118 6.64 -16.64 4.89
N GLU A 119 5.99 -17.56 4.18
CA GLU A 119 6.03 -17.66 2.73
C GLU A 119 5.46 -16.41 2.06
N ASP A 120 4.32 -15.93 2.52
CA ASP A 120 3.70 -14.70 2.03
C ASP A 120 4.56 -13.48 2.33
N TYR A 121 5.12 -13.38 3.53
CA TYR A 121 6.02 -12.31 3.91
C TYR A 121 7.18 -12.13 2.92
N TYR A 122 7.90 -13.21 2.61
CA TYR A 122 9.00 -13.15 1.65
C TYR A 122 8.53 -12.95 0.21
N ARG A 123 7.40 -13.52 -0.16
CA ARG A 123 6.79 -13.30 -1.48
C ARG A 123 6.43 -11.82 -1.69
N TYR A 124 5.88 -11.17 -0.68
CA TYR A 124 5.53 -9.75 -0.72
C TYR A 124 6.76 -8.85 -0.80
N LEU A 125 7.81 -9.16 -0.05
CA LEU A 125 9.11 -8.46 -0.20
C LEU A 125 9.64 -8.58 -1.63
N ASN A 126 9.58 -9.77 -2.21
CA ASN A 126 9.99 -9.99 -3.59
C ASN A 126 9.12 -9.20 -4.60
N ASN A 127 7.82 -9.07 -4.35
CA ASN A 127 6.95 -8.24 -5.17
C ASN A 127 7.38 -6.76 -5.16
N VAL A 128 7.74 -6.24 -3.99
CA VAL A 128 8.27 -4.87 -3.88
C VAL A 128 9.60 -4.73 -4.60
N ILE A 129 10.52 -5.70 -4.45
CA ILE A 129 11.81 -5.69 -5.17
C ILE A 129 11.60 -5.73 -6.68
N ALA A 130 10.65 -6.54 -7.17
CA ALA A 130 10.31 -6.63 -8.59
C ALA A 130 9.75 -5.32 -9.17
N PHE A 131 9.28 -4.42 -8.34
CA PHE A 131 8.85 -3.07 -8.71
C PHE A 131 10.02 -2.19 -9.20
N LYS A 132 11.25 -2.58 -8.91
CA LYS A 132 12.49 -1.88 -9.31
C LYS A 132 12.50 -0.42 -8.86
N GLN A 133 12.28 -0.21 -7.58
CA GLN A 133 12.26 1.11 -6.95
C GLN A 133 13.59 1.86 -7.10
N ASN A 134 13.50 3.18 -7.15
CA ASN A 134 14.65 4.08 -7.11
C ASN A 134 15.06 4.39 -5.67
N ILE A 135 14.08 4.40 -4.76
CA ILE A 135 14.25 4.70 -3.34
C ILE A 135 13.57 3.60 -2.53
N THR A 136 14.23 3.16 -1.48
CA THR A 136 13.66 2.23 -0.50
C THR A 136 13.43 2.95 0.82
N ILE A 137 12.27 2.72 1.43
CA ILE A 137 11.95 3.15 2.79
C ILE A 137 11.60 1.90 3.59
N ASP A 138 12.41 1.56 4.57
CA ASP A 138 12.16 0.40 5.41
C ASP A 138 12.52 0.65 6.87
N ASP A 139 12.06 -0.23 7.72
CA ASP A 139 12.22 -0.17 9.18
C ASP A 139 13.19 -1.25 9.69
N GLY A 140 14.06 -1.70 8.85
CA GLY A 140 15.11 -2.69 9.15
C GLY A 140 14.69 -4.10 9.02
#